data_121290530325f572750e60edc0036d3d
#
_entry.id   121290530325f572750e60edc0036d3d
#
_cell.length_a   1.000
_cell.length_b   1.000
_cell.length_c   1.000
_cell.angle_alpha   90.00
_cell.angle_beta   90.00
_cell.angle_gamma   90.00
#
_symmetry.space_group_name_H-M   'P 1'
#
loop_
_entity.id
_entity.type
_entity.pdbx_description
1 polymer ?
#
loop_
_entity_poly.entity_id
_entity_poly.type
_entity_poly.pdbx_seq_one_letter_code
_entity_poly.pdbx_strand_id
1 'polypeptide(L)'
;MISNRRKSALLVALVLSCLTVHAQTEARLTYNVEMSAYMSTGDYAPLWFTANRNGLSSQKLSSGYLRAGLELNQPLRRGWRIGAGVDVAGMYNSPTSFSVQQGYVDISWRMLDLSIGSKERMPLGKNPYLSSGAMVEGNNMRPIPQIRAEIADYYTVPGTKGWFAFKGHLAYGWFTDGSWQKDFAGKQQMPYLKNVLYHSKQLMLKGGNKEKFPLEAEVGLLMAAQFGGELHSYNKSTGKWSVSTMPHGLKNYVKVFMAQTGGADTAGGDQVNVEGNHVGSWNAALKYYIGDWKF
;
A
#
# COMPACT_ATOMS: atom_id res chain seq x y z
N MET A 1 6.19 33.94 -1.98
CA MET A 1 5.53 32.76 -2.62
C MET A 1 6.53 32.12 -3.59
N ILE A 2 7.22 31.05 -3.21
CA ILE A 2 8.25 30.39 -4.04
C ILE A 2 7.53 29.58 -5.12
N SER A 3 7.83 29.86 -6.39
CA SER A 3 7.23 29.18 -7.56
C SER A 3 7.38 27.67 -7.47
N ASN A 4 6.36 26.90 -7.87
CA ASN A 4 6.38 25.42 -7.84
C ASN A 4 7.57 24.83 -8.62
N ARG A 5 8.06 25.49 -9.66
CA ARG A 5 9.28 25.08 -10.40
C ARG A 5 10.54 25.13 -9.53
N ARG A 6 10.65 26.08 -8.59
CA ARG A 6 11.80 26.17 -7.66
C ARG A 6 11.73 25.08 -6.58
N LYS A 7 10.54 24.68 -6.15
CA LYS A 7 10.35 23.58 -5.18
C LYS A 7 10.76 22.24 -5.77
N SER A 8 10.38 21.97 -7.03
CA SER A 8 10.79 20.74 -7.74
C SER A 8 12.29 20.70 -7.99
N ALA A 9 12.92 21.83 -8.37
CA ALA A 9 14.35 21.92 -8.56
C ALA A 9 15.12 21.72 -7.24
N LEU A 10 14.59 22.22 -6.11
CA LEU A 10 15.20 22.00 -4.78
C LEU A 10 15.12 20.53 -4.35
N LEU A 11 14.01 19.85 -4.65
CA LEU A 11 13.83 18.41 -4.34
C LEU A 11 14.80 17.56 -5.16
N VAL A 12 14.96 17.85 -6.45
CA VAL A 12 15.92 17.18 -7.35
C VAL A 12 17.36 17.47 -6.91
N ALA A 13 17.68 18.71 -6.53
CA ALA A 13 18.99 19.07 -6.02
C ALA A 13 19.30 18.40 -4.67
N LEU A 14 18.31 18.24 -3.78
CA LEU A 14 18.46 17.53 -2.51
C LEU A 14 18.72 16.04 -2.74
N VAL A 15 18.03 15.41 -3.68
CA VAL A 15 18.26 14.01 -4.07
C VAL A 15 19.64 13.84 -4.71
N LEU A 16 20.05 14.76 -5.58
CA LEU A 16 21.37 14.73 -6.22
C LEU A 16 22.51 15.03 -5.24
N SER A 17 22.31 15.89 -4.23
CA SER A 17 23.32 16.17 -3.20
C SER A 17 23.53 15.00 -2.23
N CYS A 18 22.54 14.14 -2.03
CA CYS A 18 22.71 12.89 -1.28
C CYS A 18 23.61 11.87 -2.00
N LEU A 19 23.79 11.99 -3.32
CA LEU A 19 24.66 11.10 -4.12
C LEU A 19 26.15 11.38 -3.94
N THR A 20 26.54 12.48 -3.30
CA THR A 20 27.95 12.85 -3.06
C THR A 20 28.52 12.37 -1.73
N VAL A 21 27.73 11.64 -0.93
CA VAL A 21 28.24 11.02 0.29
C VAL A 21 29.16 9.88 -0.09
N HIS A 22 30.44 10.02 0.14
CA HIS A 22 31.45 8.97 -0.03
C HIS A 22 31.17 7.84 0.97
N ALA A 23 30.28 6.94 0.60
CA ALA A 23 30.03 5.71 1.32
C ALA A 23 31.03 4.66 0.84
N GLN A 24 31.65 3.94 1.77
CA GLN A 24 32.54 2.81 1.46
C GLN A 24 31.77 1.56 0.92
N THR A 25 30.48 1.70 0.67
CA THR A 25 29.58 0.70 0.12
C THR A 25 28.98 1.20 -1.19
N GLU A 26 29.02 0.39 -2.22
CA GLU A 26 28.53 0.78 -3.55
C GLU A 26 27.03 1.02 -3.57
N ALA A 27 26.62 2.17 -4.13
CA ALA A 27 25.22 2.42 -4.46
C ALA A 27 24.78 1.46 -5.54
N ARG A 28 23.63 0.82 -5.35
CA ARG A 28 23.02 -0.04 -6.37
C ARG A 28 21.87 0.72 -7.04
N LEU A 29 22.07 1.03 -8.32
CA LEU A 29 21.01 1.53 -9.20
C LEU A 29 20.48 0.37 -10.02
N THR A 30 19.17 0.11 -9.95
CA THR A 30 18.49 -0.87 -10.77
C THR A 30 17.45 -0.19 -11.64
N TYR A 31 17.23 -0.74 -12.81
CA TYR A 31 16.16 -0.31 -13.71
C TYR A 31 15.34 -1.54 -14.15
N ASN A 32 14.08 -1.30 -14.41
CA ASN A 32 13.20 -2.31 -14.97
C ASN A 32 12.35 -1.72 -16.10
N VAL A 33 12.07 -2.54 -17.09
CA VAL A 33 11.09 -2.27 -18.14
C VAL A 33 10.22 -3.51 -18.24
N GLU A 34 8.91 -3.33 -18.16
CA GLU A 34 7.95 -4.42 -18.25
C GLU A 34 6.85 -4.06 -19.24
N MET A 35 6.50 -4.99 -20.09
CA MET A 35 5.35 -4.90 -20.99
C MET A 35 4.46 -6.10 -20.78
N SER A 36 3.16 -5.86 -20.68
CA SER A 36 2.14 -6.89 -20.60
C SER A 36 0.97 -6.53 -21.49
N ALA A 37 0.45 -7.51 -22.22
CA ALA A 37 -0.77 -7.37 -22.99
C ALA A 37 -1.52 -8.70 -22.99
N TYR A 38 -2.84 -8.61 -23.01
CA TYR A 38 -3.69 -9.79 -23.15
C TYR A 38 -4.92 -9.49 -24.02
N MET A 39 -5.47 -10.56 -24.56
CA MET A 39 -6.73 -10.56 -25.27
C MET A 39 -7.52 -11.81 -24.86
N SER A 40 -8.80 -11.65 -24.67
CA SER A 40 -9.73 -12.73 -24.29
C SER A 40 -11.08 -12.56 -24.97
N THR A 41 -11.92 -13.58 -24.89
CA THR A 41 -13.30 -13.58 -25.39
C THR A 41 -14.27 -13.84 -24.24
N GLY A 42 -15.53 -13.42 -24.37
CA GLY A 42 -16.55 -13.50 -23.32
C GLY A 42 -16.96 -12.12 -22.83
N ASP A 43 -17.50 -12.02 -21.62
CA ASP A 43 -17.98 -10.75 -21.05
C ASP A 43 -16.87 -9.99 -20.31
N TYR A 44 -15.94 -10.71 -19.68
CA TYR A 44 -14.83 -10.17 -18.89
C TYR A 44 -13.55 -10.95 -19.09
N ALA A 45 -12.42 -10.29 -18.87
CA ALA A 45 -11.14 -10.96 -18.85
C ALA A 45 -11.04 -11.96 -17.68
N PRO A 46 -10.37 -13.11 -17.86
CA PRO A 46 -10.10 -14.04 -16.78
C PRO A 46 -9.39 -13.38 -15.60
N LEU A 47 -9.74 -13.81 -14.36
CA LEU A 47 -9.22 -13.22 -13.12
C LEU A 47 -7.70 -13.16 -13.07
N TRP A 48 -6.99 -14.18 -13.54
CA TRP A 48 -5.53 -14.24 -13.53
C TRP A 48 -4.83 -13.23 -14.44
N PHE A 49 -5.54 -12.59 -15.37
CA PHE A 49 -5.01 -11.48 -16.15
C PHE A 49 -5.02 -10.17 -15.36
N THR A 50 -5.86 -10.07 -14.34
CA THR A 50 -5.98 -8.87 -13.50
C THR A 50 -5.37 -9.04 -12.12
N ALA A 51 -5.30 -10.28 -11.61
CA ALA A 51 -4.79 -10.57 -10.28
C ALA A 51 -3.30 -10.24 -10.14
N ASN A 52 -2.92 -9.62 -9.03
CA ASN A 52 -1.53 -9.28 -8.67
C ASN A 52 -0.82 -8.40 -9.72
N ARG A 53 -1.55 -7.49 -10.37
CA ARG A 53 -1.03 -6.54 -11.35
C ARG A 53 -0.93 -5.10 -10.85
N ASN A 54 -1.16 -4.89 -9.56
CA ASN A 54 -1.01 -3.59 -8.89
C ASN A 54 -1.79 -2.44 -9.58
N GLY A 55 -2.98 -2.75 -10.11
CA GLY A 55 -3.84 -1.77 -10.78
C GLY A 55 -3.46 -1.43 -12.22
N LEU A 56 -2.49 -2.14 -12.82
CA LEU A 56 -2.04 -1.88 -14.20
C LEU A 56 -2.89 -2.58 -15.26
N SER A 57 -3.75 -3.52 -14.88
CA SER A 57 -4.65 -4.23 -15.81
C SER A 57 -6.10 -3.96 -15.49
N SER A 58 -7.00 -4.29 -16.40
CA SER A 58 -8.44 -4.10 -16.28
C SER A 58 -9.22 -5.40 -16.56
N GLN A 59 -10.52 -5.41 -16.27
CA GLN A 59 -11.40 -6.53 -16.57
C GLN A 59 -11.93 -6.53 -18.03
N LYS A 60 -11.47 -5.58 -18.86
CA LYS A 60 -11.86 -5.56 -20.28
C LYS A 60 -11.24 -6.72 -21.03
N LEU A 61 -11.86 -7.14 -22.12
CA LEU A 61 -11.45 -8.30 -22.91
C LEU A 61 -10.04 -8.17 -23.51
N SER A 62 -9.57 -6.95 -23.72
CA SER A 62 -8.18 -6.65 -24.10
C SER A 62 -7.67 -5.50 -23.25
N SER A 63 -6.47 -5.62 -22.75
CA SER A 63 -5.78 -4.59 -21.99
C SER A 63 -4.27 -4.81 -22.06
N GLY A 64 -3.50 -3.78 -21.78
CA GLY A 64 -2.06 -3.89 -21.73
C GLY A 64 -1.43 -2.68 -21.08
N TYR A 65 -0.17 -2.82 -20.71
CA TYR A 65 0.64 -1.73 -20.17
C TYR A 65 2.10 -1.85 -20.56
N LEU A 66 2.76 -0.72 -20.58
CA LEU A 66 4.21 -0.59 -20.61
C LEU A 66 4.61 0.22 -19.38
N ARG A 67 5.54 -0.30 -18.59
CA ARG A 67 6.09 0.42 -17.44
C ARG A 67 7.61 0.48 -17.49
N ALA A 68 8.17 1.53 -16.89
CA ALA A 68 9.60 1.68 -16.71
C ALA A 68 9.87 2.29 -15.33
N GLY A 69 10.87 1.75 -14.64
CA GLY A 69 11.23 2.15 -13.30
C GLY A 69 12.72 2.24 -13.08
N LEU A 70 13.08 3.07 -12.10
CA LEU A 70 14.42 3.22 -11.56
C LEU A 70 14.35 3.11 -10.04
N GLU A 71 15.29 2.36 -9.46
CA GLU A 71 15.41 2.20 -8.01
C GLU A 71 16.88 2.37 -7.60
N LEU A 72 17.08 3.21 -6.60
CA LEU A 72 18.36 3.43 -5.94
C LEU A 72 18.34 2.79 -4.55
N ASN A 73 19.35 2.03 -4.22
CA ASN A 73 19.57 1.49 -2.88
C ASN A 73 21.03 1.77 -2.47
N GLN A 74 21.18 2.56 -1.42
CA GLN A 74 22.47 3.00 -0.89
C GLN A 74 22.62 2.50 0.54
N PRO A 75 23.39 1.45 0.78
CA PRO A 75 23.84 1.09 2.12
C PRO A 75 24.74 2.21 2.69
N LEU A 76 24.57 2.47 3.98
CA LEU A 76 25.35 3.44 4.74
C LEU A 76 26.02 2.77 5.92
N ARG A 77 26.87 3.51 6.63
CA ARG A 77 27.54 2.99 7.84
C ARG A 77 26.55 2.74 8.99
N ARG A 78 26.95 1.87 9.94
CA ARG A 78 26.20 1.57 11.18
C ARG A 78 24.79 0.99 10.97
N GLY A 79 24.57 0.30 9.86
CA GLY A 79 23.29 -0.37 9.57
C GLY A 79 22.20 0.56 9.03
N TRP A 80 22.56 1.76 8.59
CA TRP A 80 21.66 2.64 7.85
C TRP A 80 21.64 2.26 6.37
N ARG A 81 20.50 2.52 5.72
CA ARG A 81 20.30 2.39 4.28
C ARG A 81 19.30 3.47 3.83
N ILE A 82 19.55 4.03 2.66
CA ILE A 82 18.62 4.93 1.97
C ILE A 82 18.22 4.28 0.67
N GLY A 83 16.92 4.31 0.36
CA GLY A 83 16.36 3.87 -0.90
C GLY A 83 15.49 4.95 -1.53
N ALA A 84 15.37 4.93 -2.83
CA ALA A 84 14.40 5.75 -3.55
C ALA A 84 14.01 5.02 -4.83
N GLY A 85 12.76 5.17 -5.26
CA GLY A 85 12.29 4.58 -6.50
C GLY A 85 11.25 5.45 -7.19
N VAL A 86 11.27 5.41 -8.52
CA VAL A 86 10.25 5.96 -9.39
C VAL A 86 9.88 4.95 -10.46
N ASP A 87 8.60 4.78 -10.73
CA ASP A 87 8.08 3.89 -11.74
C ASP A 87 6.86 4.53 -12.39
N VAL A 88 6.84 4.56 -13.71
CA VAL A 88 5.75 5.13 -14.50
C VAL A 88 5.19 4.08 -15.45
N ALA A 89 3.88 4.13 -15.69
CA ALA A 89 3.21 3.19 -16.58
C ALA A 89 2.25 3.92 -17.53
N GLY A 90 2.32 3.53 -18.81
CA GLY A 90 1.30 3.80 -19.81
C GLY A 90 0.40 2.59 -19.96
N MET A 91 -0.92 2.79 -20.01
CA MET A 91 -1.90 1.71 -20.03
C MET A 91 -2.89 1.88 -21.17
N TYR A 92 -3.21 0.75 -21.79
CA TYR A 92 -4.26 0.65 -22.81
C TYR A 92 -5.47 -0.07 -22.22
N ASN A 93 -6.63 0.48 -22.52
CA ASN A 93 -7.93 -0.07 -22.14
C ASN A 93 -8.10 -0.31 -20.63
N SER A 94 -7.56 0.61 -19.85
CA SER A 94 -7.60 0.66 -18.37
C SER A 94 -8.35 1.93 -17.93
N PRO A 95 -8.81 2.04 -16.68
CA PRO A 95 -9.47 3.25 -16.16
C PRO A 95 -8.65 4.52 -16.29
N THR A 96 -7.32 4.41 -16.31
CA THR A 96 -6.40 5.52 -16.58
C THR A 96 -5.41 5.12 -17.68
N SER A 97 -5.00 6.06 -18.53
CA SER A 97 -4.01 5.81 -19.60
C SER A 97 -2.56 5.99 -19.15
N PHE A 98 -2.34 6.71 -18.05
CA PHE A 98 -1.01 6.96 -17.48
C PHE A 98 -1.06 7.00 -15.95
N SER A 99 -0.01 6.51 -15.30
CA SER A 99 0.13 6.55 -13.86
C SER A 99 1.60 6.63 -13.45
N VAL A 100 1.88 7.42 -12.40
CA VAL A 100 3.06 7.22 -11.59
C VAL A 100 2.75 6.05 -10.66
N GLN A 101 3.28 4.88 -11.01
CA GLN A 101 2.96 3.63 -10.33
C GLN A 101 3.67 3.55 -8.98
N GLN A 102 4.94 3.96 -8.94
CA GLN A 102 5.70 4.10 -7.71
C GLN A 102 6.42 5.44 -7.70
N GLY A 103 6.53 6.02 -6.51
CA GLY A 103 7.32 7.20 -6.23
C GLY A 103 7.54 7.28 -4.73
N TYR A 104 8.72 6.86 -4.25
CA TYR A 104 8.98 6.70 -2.83
C TYR A 104 10.43 7.01 -2.44
N VAL A 105 10.60 7.28 -1.15
CA VAL A 105 11.89 7.33 -0.47
C VAL A 105 11.81 6.46 0.77
N ASP A 106 12.84 5.65 1.00
CA ASP A 106 13.00 4.79 2.15
C ASP A 106 14.21 5.20 2.97
N ILE A 107 14.08 5.15 4.28
CA ILE A 107 15.17 5.26 5.24
C ILE A 107 15.08 4.05 6.16
N SER A 108 16.12 3.24 6.18
CA SER A 108 16.16 2.02 6.99
C SER A 108 17.28 2.12 8.03
N TRP A 109 17.01 1.58 9.21
CA TRP A 109 18.01 1.39 10.25
C TRP A 109 17.84 0.03 10.90
N ARG A 110 18.81 -0.86 10.65
CA ARG A 110 18.76 -2.25 11.11
C ARG A 110 17.46 -2.93 10.66
N MET A 111 16.51 -3.17 11.59
CA MET A 111 15.23 -3.83 11.36
C MET A 111 14.09 -2.86 11.03
N LEU A 112 14.28 -1.57 11.21
CA LEU A 112 13.24 -0.56 11.05
C LEU A 112 13.35 0.09 9.67
N ASP A 113 12.26 0.11 8.94
CA ASP A 113 12.12 0.82 7.67
C ASP A 113 11.07 1.91 7.80
N LEU A 114 11.39 3.12 7.37
CA LEU A 114 10.47 4.23 7.18
C LEU A 114 10.38 4.53 5.70
N SER A 115 9.18 4.44 5.14
CA SER A 115 8.90 4.67 3.73
C SER A 115 7.91 5.83 3.57
N ILE A 116 8.17 6.72 2.62
CA ILE A 116 7.29 7.84 2.27
C ILE A 116 7.02 7.80 0.78
N GLY A 117 5.76 7.73 0.38
CA GLY A 117 5.32 7.70 -1.01
C GLY A 117 4.55 6.45 -1.39
N SER A 118 4.37 6.24 -2.69
CA SER A 118 3.72 5.07 -3.28
C SER A 118 4.75 4.01 -3.59
N LYS A 119 4.64 2.83 -2.99
CA LYS A 119 5.54 1.69 -3.22
C LYS A 119 4.74 0.42 -3.34
N GLU A 120 5.02 -0.40 -4.34
CA GLU A 120 4.47 -1.74 -4.47
C GLU A 120 4.94 -2.61 -3.32
N ARG A 121 4.01 -3.32 -2.70
CA ARG A 121 4.29 -4.24 -1.60
C ARG A 121 3.52 -5.53 -1.81
N MET A 122 4.18 -6.63 -1.51
CA MET A 122 3.52 -7.91 -1.55
C MET A 122 2.60 -8.05 -0.32
N PRO A 123 1.32 -8.39 -0.53
CA PRO A 123 0.41 -8.67 0.58
C PRO A 123 0.95 -9.79 1.46
N LEU A 124 0.79 -9.62 2.77
CA LEU A 124 1.30 -10.56 3.73
C LEU A 124 0.71 -11.95 3.59
N GLY A 125 1.58 -12.96 3.74
CA GLY A 125 1.17 -14.37 3.74
C GLY A 125 0.65 -14.86 2.40
N LYS A 126 0.82 -14.09 1.31
CA LYS A 126 0.40 -14.46 -0.04
C LYS A 126 1.58 -14.86 -0.89
N ASN A 127 1.38 -15.91 -1.66
CA ASN A 127 2.31 -16.28 -2.73
C ASN A 127 1.90 -15.53 -4.01
N PRO A 128 2.79 -14.74 -4.63
CA PRO A 128 2.45 -13.93 -5.81
C PRO A 128 2.04 -14.77 -7.02
N TYR A 129 2.46 -16.03 -7.07
CA TYR A 129 2.20 -16.93 -8.20
C TYR A 129 0.99 -17.85 -7.97
N LEU A 130 0.58 -18.09 -6.72
CA LEU A 130 -0.47 -19.05 -6.37
C LEU A 130 -1.72 -18.39 -5.78
N SER A 131 -1.62 -17.15 -5.29
CA SER A 131 -2.74 -16.43 -4.69
C SER A 131 -3.36 -15.45 -5.69
N SER A 132 -4.68 -15.42 -5.78
CA SER A 132 -5.42 -14.45 -6.57
C SER A 132 -5.52 -13.06 -5.93
N GLY A 133 -4.96 -12.85 -4.74
CA GLY A 133 -4.96 -11.57 -4.02
C GLY A 133 -5.13 -11.72 -2.53
N ALA A 134 -5.16 -10.59 -1.83
CA ALA A 134 -5.35 -10.48 -0.40
C ALA A 134 -6.80 -10.10 -0.05
N MET A 135 -7.28 -10.54 1.12
CA MET A 135 -8.62 -10.19 1.59
C MET A 135 -8.76 -8.70 1.90
N VAL A 136 -7.72 -8.09 2.49
CA VAL A 136 -7.74 -6.68 2.91
C VAL A 136 -7.43 -5.75 1.75
N GLU A 137 -6.39 -6.06 0.97
CA GLU A 137 -5.86 -5.19 -0.08
C GLU A 137 -6.42 -5.52 -1.47
N GLY A 138 -7.21 -6.62 -1.57
CA GLY A 138 -7.75 -7.07 -2.85
C GLY A 138 -6.70 -7.71 -3.76
N ASN A 139 -7.07 -7.91 -5.01
CA ASN A 139 -6.25 -8.63 -5.98
C ASN A 139 -5.50 -7.75 -6.97
N ASN A 140 -5.85 -6.47 -7.07
CA ASN A 140 -5.28 -5.56 -8.08
C ASN A 140 -5.19 -4.12 -7.55
N MET A 141 -4.85 -3.95 -6.27
CA MET A 141 -4.74 -2.65 -5.65
C MET A 141 -3.51 -1.89 -6.17
N ARG A 142 -3.73 -0.64 -6.58
CA ARG A 142 -2.64 0.27 -6.90
C ARG A 142 -1.91 0.70 -5.62
N PRO A 143 -0.58 0.92 -5.66
CA PRO A 143 0.14 1.43 -4.51
C PRO A 143 -0.43 2.74 -3.99
N ILE A 144 -0.73 2.80 -2.70
CA ILE A 144 -1.29 3.97 -2.03
C ILE A 144 -0.13 4.84 -1.53
N PRO A 145 -0.12 6.17 -1.83
CA PRO A 145 0.82 7.09 -1.21
C PRO A 145 0.60 7.14 0.31
N GLN A 146 1.64 6.88 1.07
CA GLN A 146 1.58 6.74 2.52
C GLN A 146 2.92 7.05 3.19
N ILE A 147 2.86 7.36 4.47
CA ILE A 147 3.99 7.28 5.39
C ILE A 147 3.82 5.96 6.12
N ARG A 148 4.86 5.11 6.05
CA ARG A 148 4.82 3.75 6.61
C ARG A 148 6.09 3.46 7.40
N ALA A 149 5.93 3.07 8.65
CA ALA A 149 6.97 2.50 9.47
C ALA A 149 6.76 0.99 9.56
N GLU A 150 7.80 0.21 9.30
CA GLU A 150 7.67 -1.25 9.32
C GLU A 150 8.92 -1.99 9.80
N ILE A 151 8.68 -3.17 10.32
CA ILE A 151 9.66 -4.23 10.51
C ILE A 151 9.25 -5.29 9.48
N ALA A 152 9.91 -5.28 8.30
CA ALA A 152 9.49 -6.06 7.14
C ALA A 152 9.72 -7.56 7.35
N ASP A 153 10.85 -7.93 7.96
CA ASP A 153 11.22 -9.29 8.25
C ASP A 153 11.02 -9.63 9.73
N TYR A 154 10.88 -10.92 10.04
CA TYR A 154 10.75 -11.38 11.42
C TYR A 154 11.97 -11.00 12.26
N TYR A 155 11.79 -10.06 13.17
CA TYR A 155 12.78 -9.71 14.18
C TYR A 155 12.69 -10.62 15.37
N THR A 156 13.74 -11.39 15.60
CA THR A 156 13.83 -12.27 16.76
C THR A 156 14.03 -11.46 18.03
N VAL A 157 13.15 -11.66 19.01
CA VAL A 157 13.21 -10.95 20.28
C VAL A 157 14.46 -11.41 21.07
N PRO A 158 15.35 -10.49 21.46
CA PRO A 158 16.51 -10.80 22.27
C PRO A 158 16.13 -11.54 23.58
N GLY A 159 16.92 -12.52 23.97
CA GLY A 159 16.67 -13.32 25.17
C GLY A 159 15.74 -14.52 24.97
N THR A 160 15.02 -14.63 23.86
CA THR A 160 14.11 -15.75 23.58
C THR A 160 14.81 -16.97 22.95
N LYS A 161 16.13 -16.93 22.79
CA LYS A 161 16.94 -18.01 22.18
C LYS A 161 16.41 -18.45 20.80
N GLY A 162 15.85 -17.51 20.02
CA GLY A 162 15.31 -17.76 18.68
C GLY A 162 13.88 -18.31 18.64
N TRP A 163 13.20 -18.46 19.78
CA TRP A 163 11.86 -19.05 19.84
C TRP A 163 10.73 -18.06 19.53
N PHE A 164 10.96 -16.77 19.67
CA PHE A 164 9.93 -15.76 19.44
C PHE A 164 10.42 -14.64 18.55
N ALA A 165 9.64 -14.33 17.53
CA ALA A 165 9.90 -13.22 16.61
C ALA A 165 8.60 -12.53 16.23
N PHE A 166 8.71 -11.29 15.78
CA PHE A 166 7.58 -10.52 15.29
C PHE A 166 7.97 -9.68 14.07
N LYS A 167 6.97 -9.31 13.29
CA LYS A 167 7.06 -8.31 12.23
C LYS A 167 5.75 -7.55 12.14
N GLY A 168 5.77 -6.38 11.49
CA GLY A 168 4.56 -5.59 11.34
C GLY A 168 4.79 -4.22 10.78
N HIS A 169 3.70 -3.48 10.60
CA HIS A 169 3.75 -2.11 10.12
C HIS A 169 2.65 -1.24 10.70
N LEU A 170 2.87 0.06 10.58
CA LEU A 170 1.90 1.12 10.78
C LEU A 170 2.01 2.11 9.64
N ALA A 171 0.88 2.44 9.00
CA ALA A 171 0.86 3.33 7.87
C ALA A 171 -0.34 4.28 7.89
N TYR A 172 -0.12 5.49 7.41
CA TYR A 172 -1.16 6.47 7.08
C TYR A 172 -0.90 7.06 5.70
N GLY A 173 -1.96 7.25 4.93
CA GLY A 173 -1.89 7.75 3.57
C GLY A 173 -3.23 8.27 3.09
N TRP A 174 -3.39 8.35 1.78
CA TRP A 174 -4.64 8.78 1.16
C TRP A 174 -4.87 8.03 -0.15
N PHE A 175 -6.14 7.83 -0.48
CA PHE A 175 -6.52 7.22 -1.74
C PHE A 175 -6.38 8.20 -2.90
N THR A 176 -5.92 7.69 -4.04
CA THR A 176 -5.82 8.43 -5.29
C THR A 176 -6.64 7.69 -6.35
N ASP A 177 -7.65 8.35 -6.91
CA ASP A 177 -8.53 7.77 -7.92
C ASP A 177 -8.52 8.53 -9.27
N GLY A 178 -7.70 9.59 -9.37
CA GLY A 178 -7.65 10.43 -10.57
C GLY A 178 -8.99 11.07 -10.94
N SER A 179 -9.86 11.32 -9.95
CA SER A 179 -11.24 11.76 -10.10
C SER A 179 -12.19 10.72 -10.73
N TRP A 180 -11.80 9.47 -10.84
CA TRP A 180 -12.61 8.41 -11.45
C TRP A 180 -13.99 8.28 -10.81
N GLN A 181 -14.07 8.29 -9.46
CA GLN A 181 -15.36 8.23 -8.76
C GLN A 181 -16.27 9.38 -9.14
N LYS A 182 -15.76 10.61 -9.17
CA LYS A 182 -16.51 11.81 -9.61
C LYS A 182 -17.02 11.65 -11.04
N ASP A 183 -16.16 11.20 -11.95
CA ASP A 183 -16.48 11.09 -13.36
C ASP A 183 -17.49 9.96 -13.65
N PHE A 184 -17.41 8.87 -12.92
CA PHE A 184 -18.31 7.74 -13.05
C PHE A 184 -19.63 7.98 -12.30
N ALA A 185 -19.59 8.16 -10.99
CA ALA A 185 -20.78 8.28 -10.16
C ALA A 185 -21.45 9.65 -10.31
N GLY A 186 -20.68 10.71 -10.45
CA GLY A 186 -21.21 12.06 -10.59
C GLY A 186 -22.05 12.25 -11.86
N LYS A 187 -21.66 11.66 -12.98
CA LYS A 187 -22.48 11.63 -14.22
C LYS A 187 -23.82 10.91 -14.04
N GLN A 188 -23.88 9.95 -13.14
CA GLN A 188 -25.09 9.19 -12.82
C GLN A 188 -25.87 9.77 -11.64
N GLN A 189 -25.46 10.94 -11.12
CA GLN A 189 -26.05 11.56 -9.92
C GLN A 189 -26.03 10.64 -8.69
N MET A 190 -25.04 9.78 -8.61
CA MET A 190 -24.79 8.89 -7.49
C MET A 190 -23.78 9.52 -6.51
N PRO A 191 -23.87 9.23 -5.21
CA PRO A 191 -22.89 9.69 -4.23
C PRO A 191 -21.48 9.18 -4.56
N TYR A 192 -20.48 10.01 -4.28
CA TYR A 192 -19.08 9.62 -4.41
C TYR A 192 -18.22 10.28 -3.31
N LEU A 193 -17.05 9.70 -3.07
CA LEU A 193 -16.09 10.17 -2.07
C LEU A 193 -14.89 10.85 -2.73
N LYS A 194 -14.31 11.83 -2.02
CA LYS A 194 -13.05 12.49 -2.38
C LYS A 194 -12.15 12.62 -1.17
N ASN A 195 -10.84 12.73 -1.42
CA ASN A 195 -9.83 13.03 -0.41
C ASN A 195 -9.86 12.06 0.79
N VAL A 196 -10.24 10.80 0.54
CA VAL A 196 -10.34 9.77 1.57
C VAL A 196 -8.96 9.42 2.08
N LEU A 197 -8.82 9.38 3.40
CA LEU A 197 -7.60 8.98 4.09
C LEU A 197 -7.54 7.45 4.24
N TYR A 198 -6.33 6.95 4.30
CA TYR A 198 -5.99 5.54 4.46
C TYR A 198 -5.21 5.31 5.73
N HIS A 199 -5.54 4.24 6.44
CA HIS A 199 -4.77 3.70 7.55
C HIS A 199 -4.56 2.21 7.33
N SER A 200 -3.37 1.71 7.67
CA SER A 200 -3.10 0.27 7.71
C SER A 200 -2.17 -0.06 8.86
N LYS A 201 -2.42 -1.17 9.51
CA LYS A 201 -1.58 -1.72 10.58
C LYS A 201 -1.56 -3.23 10.52
N GLN A 202 -0.44 -3.79 10.94
CA GLN A 202 -0.22 -5.22 10.98
C GLN A 202 0.70 -5.58 12.13
N LEU A 203 0.41 -6.69 12.76
CA LEU A 203 1.32 -7.37 13.68
C LEU A 203 1.24 -8.87 13.43
N MET A 204 2.38 -9.49 13.14
CA MET A 204 2.54 -10.93 13.02
C MET A 204 3.53 -11.40 14.07
N LEU A 205 3.14 -12.41 14.81
CA LEU A 205 3.95 -13.10 15.81
C LEU A 205 4.36 -14.46 15.26
N LYS A 206 5.59 -14.85 15.50
CA LYS A 206 6.11 -16.17 15.16
C LYS A 206 6.67 -16.83 16.41
N GLY A 207 6.21 -18.05 16.68
CA GLY A 207 6.72 -18.96 17.69
C GLY A 207 7.32 -20.20 17.06
N GLY A 208 8.46 -20.66 17.58
CA GLY A 208 9.20 -21.82 17.09
C GLY A 208 10.65 -21.53 16.73
N ASN A 209 11.47 -22.57 16.73
CA ASN A 209 12.88 -22.49 16.33
C ASN A 209 13.22 -23.77 15.55
N LYS A 210 13.21 -23.66 14.21
CA LYS A 210 13.41 -24.80 13.29
C LYS A 210 14.72 -25.56 13.48
N GLU A 211 15.74 -24.91 14.05
CA GLU A 211 17.03 -25.56 14.33
C GLU A 211 16.96 -26.50 15.53
N LYS A 212 15.98 -26.28 16.43
CA LYS A 212 15.81 -27.09 17.66
C LYS A 212 14.61 -28.03 17.59
N PHE A 213 13.56 -27.59 16.91
CA PHE A 213 12.33 -28.33 16.71
C PHE A 213 11.72 -27.96 15.37
N PRO A 214 11.39 -28.93 14.51
CA PRO A 214 11.00 -28.67 13.12
C PRO A 214 9.58 -28.09 12.95
N LEU A 215 9.12 -27.27 13.89
CA LEU A 215 7.80 -26.66 13.84
C LEU A 215 7.89 -25.16 14.15
N GLU A 216 7.26 -24.36 13.31
CA GLU A 216 7.04 -22.93 13.54
C GLU A 216 5.55 -22.60 13.35
N ALA A 217 5.01 -21.78 14.22
CA ALA A 217 3.66 -21.25 14.14
C ALA A 217 3.70 -19.72 13.95
N GLU A 218 2.87 -19.22 13.07
CA GLU A 218 2.71 -17.79 12.84
C GLU A 218 1.24 -17.40 13.02
N VAL A 219 0.98 -16.28 13.69
CA VAL A 219 -0.36 -15.72 13.84
C VAL A 219 -0.30 -14.20 13.86
N GLY A 220 -1.29 -13.55 13.29
CA GLY A 220 -1.36 -12.11 13.36
C GLY A 220 -2.57 -11.53 12.68
N LEU A 221 -2.67 -10.21 12.79
CA LEU A 221 -3.76 -9.39 12.29
C LEU A 221 -3.22 -8.37 11.29
N LEU A 222 -3.87 -8.27 10.14
CA LEU A 222 -3.75 -7.17 9.21
C LEU A 222 -5.08 -6.42 9.19
N MET A 223 -5.04 -5.10 9.36
CA MET A 223 -6.21 -4.22 9.26
C MET A 223 -5.90 -3.04 8.36
N ALA A 224 -6.89 -2.65 7.57
CA ALA A 224 -6.88 -1.38 6.84
C ALA A 224 -8.19 -0.63 7.10
N ALA A 225 -8.16 0.69 6.99
CA ALA A 225 -9.33 1.54 7.17
C ALA A 225 -9.31 2.72 6.19
N GLN A 226 -10.51 3.09 5.77
CA GLN A 226 -10.80 4.34 5.06
C GLN A 226 -11.46 5.29 6.05
N PHE A 227 -11.03 6.55 6.12
CA PHE A 227 -11.61 7.54 7.01
C PHE A 227 -11.44 8.95 6.48
N GLY A 228 -12.11 9.93 7.09
CA GLY A 228 -12.06 11.30 6.63
C GLY A 228 -12.58 11.47 5.20
N GLY A 229 -12.18 12.56 4.56
CA GLY A 229 -12.58 12.88 3.20
C GLY A 229 -13.90 13.64 3.10
N GLU A 230 -14.45 13.69 1.91
CA GLU A 230 -15.65 14.44 1.55
C GLU A 230 -16.66 13.52 0.86
N LEU A 231 -17.87 13.45 1.40
CA LEU A 231 -19.00 12.80 0.74
C LEU A 231 -19.75 13.83 -0.11
N HIS A 232 -19.78 13.61 -1.40
CA HIS A 232 -20.57 14.37 -2.36
C HIS A 232 -21.90 13.64 -2.63
N SER A 233 -23.03 14.24 -2.30
CA SER A 233 -24.35 13.65 -2.49
C SER A 233 -25.24 14.53 -3.35
N TYR A 234 -25.95 13.94 -4.31
CA TYR A 234 -26.90 14.63 -5.16
C TYR A 234 -28.31 14.54 -4.62
N ASN A 235 -28.93 15.68 -4.39
CA ASN A 235 -30.33 15.74 -3.99
C ASN A 235 -31.21 15.85 -5.22
N LYS A 236 -31.90 14.79 -5.58
CA LYS A 236 -32.78 14.71 -6.76
C LYS A 236 -33.94 15.70 -6.69
N SER A 237 -34.47 16.00 -5.49
CA SER A 237 -35.60 16.92 -5.32
C SER A 237 -35.23 18.38 -5.58
N THR A 238 -34.00 18.79 -5.23
CA THR A 238 -33.52 20.17 -5.39
C THR A 238 -32.60 20.36 -6.59
N GLY A 239 -32.15 19.28 -7.23
CA GLY A 239 -31.20 19.32 -8.35
C GLY A 239 -29.80 19.80 -7.95
N LYS A 240 -29.43 19.74 -6.64
CA LYS A 240 -28.18 20.31 -6.15
C LYS A 240 -27.28 19.24 -5.52
N TRP A 241 -25.98 19.46 -5.66
CA TRP A 241 -24.97 18.73 -4.91
C TRP A 241 -24.76 19.33 -3.53
N SER A 242 -24.62 18.47 -2.52
CA SER A 242 -24.16 18.80 -1.18
C SER A 242 -22.85 18.11 -0.88
N VAL A 243 -22.02 18.72 -0.06
CA VAL A 243 -20.72 18.17 0.37
C VAL A 243 -20.73 18.10 1.90
N SER A 244 -20.47 16.91 2.43
CA SER A 244 -20.27 16.67 3.85
C SER A 244 -18.82 16.25 4.09
N THR A 245 -18.09 17.07 4.85
CA THR A 245 -16.70 16.75 5.23
C THR A 245 -16.70 15.88 6.45
N MET A 246 -16.01 14.75 6.37
CA MET A 246 -15.85 13.82 7.49
C MET A 246 -14.70 14.24 8.40
N PRO A 247 -14.75 13.91 9.69
CA PRO A 247 -13.70 14.26 10.63
C PRO A 247 -12.34 13.68 10.24
N HIS A 248 -11.29 14.49 10.30
CA HIS A 248 -9.92 14.11 9.94
C HIS A 248 -8.83 14.78 10.79
N GLY A 249 -9.16 15.22 12.00
CA GLY A 249 -8.20 15.78 12.96
C GLY A 249 -7.32 14.69 13.62
N LEU A 250 -6.27 15.07 14.32
CA LEU A 250 -5.35 14.14 14.99
C LEU A 250 -6.06 13.11 15.89
N LYS A 251 -7.14 13.52 16.58
CA LYS A 251 -7.97 12.62 17.40
C LYS A 251 -8.56 11.49 16.55
N ASN A 252 -8.95 11.76 15.31
CA ASN A 252 -9.54 10.77 14.40
C ASN A 252 -8.50 9.74 13.93
N TYR A 253 -7.25 10.14 13.70
CA TYR A 253 -6.15 9.19 13.43
C TYR A 253 -5.97 8.18 14.57
N VAL A 254 -6.01 8.66 15.83
CA VAL A 254 -5.93 7.77 17.01
C VAL A 254 -7.16 6.87 17.12
N LYS A 255 -8.36 7.40 16.92
CA LYS A 255 -9.60 6.61 16.95
C LYS A 255 -9.60 5.50 15.90
N VAL A 256 -9.19 5.81 14.66
CA VAL A 256 -9.09 4.84 13.57
C VAL A 256 -8.03 3.78 13.89
N PHE A 257 -6.87 4.19 14.43
CA PHE A 257 -5.87 3.23 14.90
C PHE A 257 -6.41 2.27 15.96
N MET A 258 -7.16 2.79 16.93
CA MET A 258 -7.73 1.99 18.03
C MET A 258 -9.06 1.32 17.66
N ALA A 259 -9.58 1.53 16.45
CA ALA A 259 -10.92 1.10 16.01
C ALA A 259 -12.01 1.53 17.03
N GLN A 260 -11.94 2.77 17.50
CA GLN A 260 -12.91 3.34 18.45
C GLN A 260 -14.16 3.83 17.73
N THR A 261 -15.25 3.99 18.49
CA THR A 261 -16.53 4.51 17.98
C THR A 261 -16.37 5.89 17.34
N GLY A 262 -17.10 6.09 16.25
CA GLY A 262 -17.24 7.39 15.59
C GLY A 262 -17.98 8.41 16.47
N GLY A 263 -18.03 9.66 16.02
CA GLY A 263 -18.80 10.72 16.65
C GLY A 263 -20.12 10.94 15.95
N ALA A 264 -20.95 11.84 16.50
CA ALA A 264 -22.21 12.27 15.89
C ALA A 264 -22.03 13.01 14.55
N ASP A 265 -20.81 13.43 14.24
CA ASP A 265 -20.36 14.11 13.05
C ASP A 265 -19.89 13.17 11.93
N THR A 266 -19.96 11.85 12.16
CA THR A 266 -19.68 10.85 11.11
C THR A 266 -20.87 10.70 10.17
N ALA A 267 -20.61 10.24 8.93
CA ALA A 267 -21.61 10.21 7.85
C ALA A 267 -22.76 9.17 8.04
N GLY A 268 -22.90 8.59 9.23
CA GLY A 268 -23.91 7.56 9.52
C GLY A 268 -23.50 6.15 9.11
N GLY A 269 -24.42 5.19 9.25
CA GLY A 269 -24.15 3.78 8.98
C GLY A 269 -23.17 3.16 9.98
N ASP A 270 -22.31 2.23 9.53
CA ASP A 270 -21.37 1.52 10.38
C ASP A 270 -20.30 2.43 11.02
N GLN A 271 -20.10 3.63 10.47
CA GLN A 271 -19.15 4.61 11.00
C GLN A 271 -19.55 5.20 12.37
N VAL A 272 -20.81 5.07 12.74
CA VAL A 272 -21.28 5.41 14.11
C VAL A 272 -20.66 4.44 15.13
N ASN A 273 -20.54 3.18 14.76
CA ASN A 273 -20.01 2.12 15.64
C ASN A 273 -18.49 2.13 15.71
N VAL A 274 -17.84 2.37 14.55
CA VAL A 274 -16.38 2.45 14.43
C VAL A 274 -16.03 3.60 13.51
N GLU A 275 -15.12 4.48 13.94
CA GLU A 275 -14.67 5.58 13.10
C GLU A 275 -13.89 5.07 11.90
N GLY A 276 -14.40 5.36 10.70
CA GLY A 276 -13.90 4.85 9.44
C GLY A 276 -14.50 3.50 9.04
N ASN A 277 -14.24 3.10 7.79
CA ASN A 277 -14.63 1.81 7.26
C ASN A 277 -13.45 0.85 7.36
N HIS A 278 -13.54 -0.11 8.26
CA HIS A 278 -12.48 -1.05 8.58
C HIS A 278 -12.68 -2.38 7.87
N VAL A 279 -11.58 -2.93 7.36
CA VAL A 279 -11.48 -4.32 6.92
C VAL A 279 -10.26 -4.96 7.56
N GLY A 280 -10.38 -6.19 8.01
CA GLY A 280 -9.28 -6.89 8.64
C GLY A 280 -9.29 -8.38 8.34
N SER A 281 -8.12 -9.00 8.47
CA SER A 281 -7.95 -10.45 8.36
C SER A 281 -7.05 -10.99 9.46
N TRP A 282 -7.47 -12.07 10.11
CA TRP A 282 -6.59 -12.91 10.87
C TRP A 282 -5.82 -13.82 9.92
N ASN A 283 -4.53 -13.93 10.14
CA ASN A 283 -3.64 -14.77 9.36
C ASN A 283 -2.93 -15.72 10.28
N ALA A 284 -2.92 -16.99 9.94
CA ALA A 284 -2.21 -18.03 10.70
C ALA A 284 -1.50 -18.96 9.71
N ALA A 285 -0.34 -19.44 10.09
CA ALA A 285 0.40 -20.47 9.36
C ALA A 285 1.09 -21.41 10.35
N LEU A 286 1.08 -22.68 10.01
CA LEU A 286 1.87 -23.71 10.69
C LEU A 286 2.84 -24.27 9.67
N LYS A 287 4.14 -24.29 10.01
CA LYS A 287 5.20 -24.72 9.11
C LYS A 287 5.94 -25.89 9.78
N TYR A 288 5.99 -27.01 9.08
CA TYR A 288 6.76 -28.18 9.50
C TYR A 288 7.91 -28.43 8.53
N TYR A 289 9.06 -28.77 9.05
CA TYR A 289 10.28 -28.94 8.26
C TYR A 289 10.76 -30.40 8.32
N ILE A 290 11.02 -31.00 7.17
CA ILE A 290 11.61 -32.36 7.05
C ILE A 290 12.82 -32.22 6.13
N GLY A 291 14.03 -32.24 6.72
CA GLY A 291 15.24 -31.94 5.94
C GLY A 291 15.12 -30.56 5.29
N ASP A 292 15.29 -30.48 3.98
CA ASP A 292 15.16 -29.24 3.19
C ASP A 292 13.72 -28.90 2.78
N TRP A 293 12.77 -29.79 3.03
CA TRP A 293 11.36 -29.59 2.69
C TRP A 293 10.62 -28.80 3.78
N LYS A 294 9.74 -27.94 3.31
CA LYS A 294 8.85 -27.11 4.14
C LYS A 294 7.40 -27.35 3.73
N PHE A 295 6.58 -27.73 4.70
CA PHE A 295 5.15 -27.98 4.57
C PHE A 295 4.33 -26.94 5.33
#